data_c08498fe73cd5a3f235c56f84dac4918
#
_entry.id   c08498fe73cd5a3f235c56f84dac4918
#
_cell.length_a   1.000
_cell.length_b   1.000
_cell.length_c   1.000
_cell.angle_alpha   90.00
_cell.angle_beta   90.00
_cell.angle_gamma   90.00
#
_symmetry.space_group_name_H-M   'P 1'
#
loop_
_entity.id
_entity.type
_entity.pdbx_description
1 polymer ?
#
loop_
_entity_poly.entity_id
_entity_poly.type
_entity_poly.pdbx_seq_one_letter_code
_entity_poly.pdbx_strand_id
1 'polypeptide(L)'
;MSQVQPTLATKNWPNDDAGVTHVHTVTIPPNYPVDVAVGDGLKTVEDFATETTALAVLNGGFFDPNNAQTTSFVTVNGTLAADPRNNARLIDNPDLAIYVEQILNRSEFRRYDCVDGIRYDITVHNTAIPHDCTLHSALGAGPQLLPKDTSQSEGFTDYVNGTLTRDAIGSQQRNARSAIGIKEDGTLLWVMVAQSNPSGGMTLAELAEFMAIMNAQKVLNLDGGSSSSLQILWSDNDELDRTYYGRLDQNGQKIQRPVKSVLLISEPSE
;
A
#
# COMPACT_ATOMS: atom_id res chain seq x y z
N MET A 1 -17.36 -26.77 5.96
CA MET A 1 -15.91 -26.64 5.69
C MET A 1 -15.45 -25.45 6.51
N SER A 2 -14.39 -25.59 7.33
CA SER A 2 -13.86 -24.43 8.06
C SER A 2 -13.34 -23.40 7.03
N GLN A 3 -13.82 -22.20 7.11
CA GLN A 3 -13.39 -21.09 6.24
C GLN A 3 -11.90 -20.81 6.53
N VAL A 4 -11.07 -20.77 5.50
CA VAL A 4 -9.66 -20.41 5.66
C VAL A 4 -9.63 -18.92 6.03
N GLN A 5 -9.02 -18.61 7.16
CA GLN A 5 -8.94 -17.25 7.70
C GLN A 5 -7.64 -16.53 7.24
N PRO A 6 -7.62 -15.18 7.25
CA PRO A 6 -6.39 -14.43 7.09
C PRO A 6 -5.33 -14.84 8.13
N THR A 7 -4.08 -14.85 7.72
CA THR A 7 -2.95 -15.23 8.60
C THR A 7 -1.86 -14.18 8.57
N LEU A 8 -1.22 -13.97 9.73
CA LEU A 8 -0.05 -13.11 9.86
C LEU A 8 1.20 -13.97 10.02
N ALA A 9 2.25 -13.62 9.30
CA ALA A 9 3.59 -14.18 9.50
C ALA A 9 4.60 -13.03 9.64
N THR A 10 5.49 -13.12 10.62
CA THR A 10 6.64 -12.21 10.76
C THR A 10 7.92 -12.97 10.46
N LYS A 11 8.73 -12.47 9.54
CA LYS A 11 10.01 -13.06 9.15
C LYS A 11 11.12 -12.01 9.23
N ASN A 12 12.33 -12.48 9.46
CA ASN A 12 13.53 -11.68 9.31
C ASN A 12 14.02 -11.81 7.87
N TRP A 13 14.24 -10.66 7.22
CA TRP A 13 14.89 -10.59 5.91
C TRP A 13 16.36 -10.26 6.13
N PRO A 14 17.30 -11.07 5.62
CA PRO A 14 18.72 -10.82 5.79
C PRO A 14 19.15 -9.58 5.00
N ASN A 15 19.96 -8.75 5.65
CA ASN A 15 20.66 -7.64 5.02
C ASN A 15 22.16 -7.89 5.10
N ASP A 16 22.90 -7.55 4.04
CA ASP A 16 24.36 -7.78 3.96
C ASP A 16 25.16 -7.04 5.04
N ASP A 17 24.59 -5.95 5.61
CA ASP A 17 25.23 -5.10 6.61
C ASP A 17 24.87 -5.44 8.06
N ALA A 18 24.60 -6.72 8.36
CA ALA A 18 24.27 -7.21 9.72
C ALA A 18 23.01 -6.55 10.36
N GLY A 19 22.21 -5.84 9.59
CA GLY A 19 20.89 -5.33 10.03
C GLY A 19 19.82 -6.41 9.90
N VAL A 20 18.85 -6.42 10.83
CA VAL A 20 17.65 -7.27 10.73
C VAL A 20 16.50 -6.41 10.26
N THR A 21 15.89 -6.83 9.15
CA THR A 21 14.64 -6.25 8.65
C THR A 21 13.50 -7.18 9.02
N HIS A 22 12.55 -6.68 9.82
CA HIS A 22 11.32 -7.42 10.12
C HIS A 22 10.31 -7.20 9.01
N VAL A 23 9.79 -8.30 8.46
CA VAL A 23 8.77 -8.28 7.42
C VAL A 23 7.52 -8.94 7.97
N HIS A 24 6.45 -8.16 8.09
CA HIS A 24 5.12 -8.63 8.48
C HIS A 24 4.29 -8.87 7.22
N THR A 25 3.82 -10.10 7.05
CA THR A 25 3.04 -10.50 5.87
C THR A 25 1.68 -11.01 6.31
N VAL A 26 0.63 -10.41 5.78
CA VAL A 26 -0.75 -10.89 5.91
C VAL A 26 -1.14 -11.60 4.62
N THR A 27 -1.49 -12.88 4.73
CA THR A 27 -2.06 -13.66 3.62
C THR A 27 -3.57 -13.67 3.75
N ILE A 28 -4.27 -13.16 2.73
CA ILE A 28 -5.72 -12.93 2.75
C ILE A 28 -6.35 -13.86 1.71
N PRO A 29 -7.17 -14.83 2.12
CA PRO A 29 -7.88 -15.71 1.19
C PRO A 29 -8.84 -14.92 0.27
N PRO A 30 -9.13 -15.39 -0.96
CA PRO A 30 -9.95 -14.66 -1.94
C PRO A 30 -11.38 -14.35 -1.48
N ASN A 31 -11.90 -15.08 -0.48
CA ASN A 31 -13.24 -14.89 0.08
C ASN A 31 -13.33 -13.77 1.11
N TYR A 32 -12.20 -13.18 1.54
CA TYR A 32 -12.22 -12.04 2.46
C TYR A 32 -12.21 -10.73 1.67
N PRO A 33 -13.22 -9.85 1.87
CA PRO A 33 -13.25 -8.56 1.21
C PRO A 33 -12.11 -7.67 1.69
N VAL A 34 -11.43 -7.04 0.73
CA VAL A 34 -10.46 -5.98 0.99
C VAL A 34 -11.00 -4.68 0.41
N ASP A 35 -11.18 -3.71 1.28
CA ASP A 35 -11.73 -2.41 0.94
C ASP A 35 -10.76 -1.27 1.22
N VAL A 36 -11.16 -0.08 0.83
CA VAL A 36 -10.42 1.17 0.98
C VAL A 36 -11.20 2.10 1.89
N ALA A 37 -10.50 2.77 2.81
CA ALA A 37 -11.07 3.90 3.52
C ALA A 37 -10.17 5.14 3.38
N VAL A 38 -10.81 6.33 3.42
CA VAL A 38 -10.15 7.63 3.39
C VAL A 38 -10.71 8.49 4.50
N GLY A 39 -9.83 9.11 5.28
CA GLY A 39 -10.23 10.01 6.37
C GLY A 39 -10.55 11.43 5.87
N ASP A 40 -11.42 12.16 6.56
CA ASP A 40 -11.64 13.58 6.32
C ASP A 40 -10.33 14.38 6.58
N GLY A 41 -9.60 14.01 7.63
CA GLY A 41 -8.24 14.44 7.95
C GLY A 41 -7.24 13.29 7.87
N LEU A 42 -6.10 13.45 8.56
CA LEU A 42 -5.15 12.38 8.78
C LEU A 42 -5.52 11.62 10.06
N LYS A 43 -5.48 10.29 10.00
CA LYS A 43 -5.79 9.39 11.11
C LYS A 43 -4.76 8.28 11.20
N THR A 44 -4.55 7.73 12.37
CA THR A 44 -3.71 6.54 12.54
C THR A 44 -4.44 5.28 12.07
N VAL A 45 -3.72 4.18 11.85
CA VAL A 45 -4.37 2.91 11.50
C VAL A 45 -5.30 2.43 12.62
N GLU A 46 -4.99 2.77 13.88
CA GLU A 46 -5.81 2.47 15.05
C GLU A 46 -7.12 3.29 15.05
N ASP A 47 -7.07 4.55 14.63
CA ASP A 47 -8.28 5.38 14.50
C ASP A 47 -9.21 4.78 13.44
N PHE A 48 -8.66 4.41 12.26
CA PHE A 48 -9.41 3.72 11.22
C PHE A 48 -10.00 2.39 11.71
N ALA A 49 -9.22 1.60 12.46
CA ALA A 49 -9.68 0.34 13.02
C ALA A 49 -10.84 0.53 14.01
N THR A 50 -10.78 1.58 14.83
CA THR A 50 -11.83 1.91 15.81
C THR A 50 -13.13 2.36 15.14
N GLU A 51 -13.04 3.06 13.99
CA GLU A 51 -14.19 3.57 13.24
C GLU A 51 -14.82 2.51 12.33
N THR A 52 -14.15 1.38 12.13
CA THR A 52 -14.61 0.30 11.24
C THR A 52 -14.68 -1.03 11.99
N THR A 53 -15.31 -2.03 11.39
CA THR A 53 -15.34 -3.40 11.91
C THR A 53 -14.28 -4.27 11.22
N ALA A 54 -13.14 -3.66 10.85
CA ALA A 54 -12.10 -4.34 10.12
C ALA A 54 -11.40 -5.41 10.98
N LEU A 55 -10.96 -6.50 10.34
CA LEU A 55 -10.08 -7.50 10.95
C LEU A 55 -8.62 -7.06 10.95
N ALA A 56 -8.22 -6.26 9.96
CA ALA A 56 -6.90 -5.67 9.86
C ALA A 56 -6.93 -4.38 9.06
N VAL A 57 -5.94 -3.52 9.33
CA VAL A 57 -5.77 -2.22 8.66
C VAL A 57 -4.32 -2.05 8.24
N LEU A 58 -4.07 -1.75 6.96
CA LEU A 58 -2.76 -1.40 6.41
C LEU A 58 -2.80 0.03 5.89
N ASN A 59 -1.76 0.84 6.12
CA ASN A 59 -1.67 2.18 5.52
C ASN A 59 -1.80 2.13 3.99
N GLY A 60 -2.38 3.19 3.43
CA GLY A 60 -2.71 3.27 2.01
C GLY A 60 -1.72 4.05 1.16
N GLY A 61 -2.27 4.86 0.24
CA GLY A 61 -1.53 5.62 -0.75
C GLY A 61 -0.89 6.91 -0.23
N PHE A 62 -0.16 7.59 -1.13
CA PHE A 62 0.56 8.82 -0.82
C PHE A 62 -0.37 10.01 -0.58
N PHE A 63 0.05 10.90 0.30
CA PHE A 63 -0.64 12.14 0.63
C PHE A 63 0.35 13.28 0.89
N ASP A 64 -0.11 14.53 0.78
CA ASP A 64 0.66 15.70 1.20
C ASP A 64 0.41 15.97 2.69
N PRO A 65 1.43 15.86 3.56
CA PRO A 65 1.25 16.06 5.00
C PRO A 65 0.93 17.53 5.37
N ASN A 66 1.17 18.49 4.46
CA ASN A 66 0.95 19.91 4.75
C ASN A 66 -0.52 20.32 4.57
N ASN A 67 -1.28 19.61 3.73
CA ASN A 67 -2.68 19.94 3.48
C ASN A 67 -3.63 18.74 3.65
N ALA A 68 -3.11 17.57 4.03
CA ALA A 68 -3.85 16.32 4.21
C ALA A 68 -4.62 15.85 2.95
N GLN A 69 -4.18 16.28 1.76
CA GLN A 69 -4.78 15.85 0.49
C GLN A 69 -4.02 14.65 -0.08
N THR A 70 -4.76 13.78 -0.77
CA THR A 70 -4.15 12.66 -1.52
C THR A 70 -3.35 13.16 -2.72
N THR A 71 -2.36 12.38 -3.15
CA THR A 71 -1.65 12.61 -4.41
C THR A 71 -2.07 11.60 -5.49
N SER A 72 -3.07 10.77 -5.20
CA SER A 72 -3.64 9.77 -6.11
C SER A 72 -5.15 9.69 -5.89
N PHE A 73 -5.88 9.16 -6.87
CA PHE A 73 -7.32 8.95 -6.75
C PHE A 73 -7.65 7.88 -5.69
N VAL A 74 -8.77 8.10 -4.99
CA VAL A 74 -9.32 7.10 -4.06
C VAL A 74 -10.82 6.98 -4.33
N THR A 75 -11.28 5.77 -4.62
CA THR A 75 -12.70 5.43 -4.80
C THR A 75 -13.14 4.54 -3.64
N VAL A 76 -14.28 4.86 -3.04
CA VAL A 76 -14.89 4.10 -1.94
C VAL A 76 -16.36 3.87 -2.29
N ASN A 77 -16.84 2.63 -2.22
CA ASN A 77 -18.22 2.24 -2.53
C ASN A 77 -18.71 2.82 -3.88
N GLY A 78 -17.89 2.70 -4.93
CA GLY A 78 -18.21 3.19 -6.27
C GLY A 78 -18.16 4.72 -6.45
N THR A 79 -17.82 5.46 -5.39
CA THR A 79 -17.77 6.93 -5.42
C THR A 79 -16.33 7.44 -5.29
N LEU A 80 -15.97 8.42 -6.10
CA LEU A 80 -14.67 9.11 -5.98
C LEU A 80 -14.64 9.89 -4.67
N ALA A 81 -13.93 9.36 -3.68
CA ALA A 81 -13.84 9.91 -2.33
C ALA A 81 -12.69 10.92 -2.16
N ALA A 82 -11.61 10.77 -2.95
CA ALA A 82 -10.52 11.74 -2.99
C ALA A 82 -9.98 11.89 -4.42
N ASP A 83 -9.81 13.14 -4.82
CA ASP A 83 -9.35 13.52 -6.16
C ASP A 83 -8.05 14.34 -6.03
N PRO A 84 -6.91 13.83 -6.52
CA PRO A 84 -5.62 14.52 -6.45
C PRO A 84 -5.59 15.84 -7.22
N ARG A 85 -6.53 16.07 -8.16
CA ARG A 85 -6.66 17.34 -8.88
C ARG A 85 -7.10 18.49 -7.96
N ASN A 86 -7.69 18.18 -6.81
CA ASN A 86 -8.02 19.16 -5.77
C ASN A 86 -6.81 19.54 -4.89
N ASN A 87 -5.66 18.86 -5.05
CA ASN A 87 -4.44 19.18 -4.33
C ASN A 87 -3.64 20.24 -5.08
N ALA A 88 -3.88 21.52 -4.79
CA ALA A 88 -3.20 22.65 -5.42
C ALA A 88 -1.66 22.57 -5.28
N ARG A 89 -1.15 22.02 -4.17
CA ARG A 89 0.30 21.81 -3.96
C ARG A 89 0.91 20.76 -4.89
N LEU A 90 0.09 19.88 -5.45
CA LEU A 90 0.47 18.93 -6.49
C LEU A 90 0.31 19.57 -7.88
N ILE A 91 -0.85 20.15 -8.16
CA ILE A 91 -1.24 20.58 -9.52
C ILE A 91 -0.54 21.89 -9.92
N ASP A 92 -0.41 22.84 -8.99
CA ASP A 92 0.17 24.16 -9.24
C ASP A 92 1.69 24.19 -8.97
N ASN A 93 2.32 23.06 -8.66
CA ASN A 93 3.74 22.99 -8.39
C ASN A 93 4.55 22.96 -9.71
N PRO A 94 5.32 24.01 -10.05
CA PRO A 94 6.08 24.06 -11.29
C PRO A 94 7.13 22.95 -11.41
N ASP A 95 7.68 22.46 -10.30
CA ASP A 95 8.67 21.36 -10.28
C ASP A 95 8.04 20.00 -10.63
N LEU A 96 6.72 19.89 -10.52
CA LEU A 96 5.96 18.69 -10.84
C LEU A 96 5.24 18.78 -12.19
N ALA A 97 5.20 19.95 -12.83
CA ALA A 97 4.40 20.20 -14.03
C ALA A 97 4.62 19.15 -15.13
N ILE A 98 5.87 18.73 -15.36
CA ILE A 98 6.21 17.73 -16.38
C ILE A 98 5.80 16.30 -16.00
N TYR A 99 5.48 16.05 -14.74
CA TYR A 99 5.11 14.73 -14.20
C TYR A 99 3.61 14.62 -13.87
N VAL A 100 2.82 15.70 -13.93
CA VAL A 100 1.43 15.71 -13.47
C VAL A 100 0.60 14.64 -14.17
N GLU A 101 0.71 14.50 -15.50
CA GLU A 101 -0.04 13.48 -16.25
C GLU A 101 0.33 12.05 -15.79
N GLN A 102 1.61 11.79 -15.55
CA GLN A 102 2.08 10.49 -15.04
C GLN A 102 1.57 10.25 -13.61
N ILE A 103 1.61 11.28 -12.75
CA ILE A 103 1.12 11.21 -11.37
C ILE A 103 -0.39 10.94 -11.33
N LEU A 104 -1.17 11.58 -12.19
CA LEU A 104 -2.61 11.38 -12.27
C LEU A 104 -3.00 10.03 -12.91
N ASN A 105 -2.07 9.34 -13.56
CA ASN A 105 -2.32 8.00 -14.13
C ASN A 105 -1.48 6.90 -13.45
N ARG A 106 -1.13 7.07 -12.20
CA ARG A 106 -0.41 6.06 -11.40
C ARG A 106 -1.22 4.79 -11.21
N SER A 107 -0.52 3.72 -10.92
CA SER A 107 -1.14 2.44 -10.59
C SER A 107 -1.96 2.53 -9.31
N GLU A 108 -3.06 1.80 -9.30
CA GLU A 108 -3.98 1.67 -8.18
C GLU A 108 -4.37 0.21 -7.96
N PHE A 109 -4.61 -0.16 -6.71
CA PHE A 109 -5.29 -1.38 -6.34
C PHE A 109 -6.79 -1.17 -6.52
N ARG A 110 -7.47 -2.09 -7.20
CA ARG A 110 -8.91 -2.05 -7.49
C ARG A 110 -9.61 -3.28 -6.96
N ARG A 111 -10.77 -3.07 -6.33
CA ARG A 111 -11.78 -4.08 -6.09
C ARG A 111 -12.93 -3.86 -7.06
N TYR A 112 -13.31 -4.90 -7.76
CA TYR A 112 -14.49 -4.93 -8.61
C TYR A 112 -15.53 -5.86 -8.03
N ASP A 113 -16.79 -5.48 -8.14
CA ASP A 113 -17.93 -6.36 -7.98
C ASP A 113 -18.36 -6.82 -9.39
N CYS A 114 -18.13 -8.10 -9.69
CA CYS A 114 -18.39 -8.72 -10.98
C CYS A 114 -19.55 -9.72 -10.88
N VAL A 115 -20.08 -10.14 -12.03
CA VAL A 115 -21.17 -11.14 -12.07
C VAL A 115 -20.80 -12.46 -11.38
N ASP A 116 -19.53 -12.84 -11.43
CA ASP A 116 -18.97 -14.07 -10.83
C ASP A 116 -18.37 -13.87 -9.43
N GLY A 117 -18.50 -12.68 -8.84
CA GLY A 117 -18.02 -12.35 -7.49
C GLY A 117 -17.00 -11.23 -7.46
N ILE A 118 -16.32 -11.12 -6.33
CA ILE A 118 -15.28 -10.09 -6.13
C ILE A 118 -14.05 -10.42 -6.96
N ARG A 119 -13.52 -9.41 -7.65
CA ARG A 119 -12.27 -9.50 -8.39
C ARG A 119 -11.34 -8.35 -8.01
N TYR A 120 -10.05 -8.65 -7.88
CA TYR A 120 -9.02 -7.64 -7.59
C TYR A 120 -8.08 -7.45 -8.77
N ASP A 121 -7.58 -6.22 -8.95
CA ASP A 121 -6.55 -5.93 -9.93
C ASP A 121 -5.61 -4.83 -9.44
N ILE A 122 -4.42 -4.77 -10.03
CA ILE A 122 -3.47 -3.67 -9.94
C ILE A 122 -3.21 -3.20 -11.37
N THR A 123 -3.59 -1.96 -11.64
CA THR A 123 -3.53 -1.38 -12.99
C THR A 123 -3.43 0.14 -12.90
N VAL A 124 -3.08 0.82 -14.01
CA VAL A 124 -3.04 2.28 -14.04
C VAL A 124 -4.46 2.88 -14.02
N HIS A 125 -4.60 4.08 -13.47
CA HIS A 125 -5.88 4.75 -13.23
C HIS A 125 -6.79 4.81 -14.48
N ASN A 126 -6.23 5.12 -15.65
CA ASN A 126 -7.01 5.26 -16.89
C ASN A 126 -7.43 3.92 -17.53
N THR A 127 -7.09 2.75 -16.93
CA THR A 127 -7.54 1.45 -17.44
C THR A 127 -9.05 1.34 -17.33
N ALA A 128 -9.71 0.90 -18.42
CA ALA A 128 -11.15 0.69 -18.43
C ALA A 128 -11.57 -0.40 -17.43
N ILE A 129 -12.74 -0.19 -16.82
CA ILE A 129 -13.37 -1.21 -15.96
C ILE A 129 -13.81 -2.39 -16.86
N PRO A 130 -13.57 -3.65 -16.44
CA PRO A 130 -14.05 -4.81 -17.18
C PRO A 130 -15.58 -4.76 -17.40
N HIS A 131 -16.05 -5.21 -18.56
CA HIS A 131 -17.44 -5.04 -19.01
C HIS A 131 -18.49 -5.69 -18.08
N ASP A 132 -18.11 -6.78 -17.40
CA ASP A 132 -18.95 -7.57 -16.50
C ASP A 132 -18.83 -7.17 -15.02
N CYS A 133 -18.16 -6.03 -14.75
CA CYS A 133 -17.85 -5.58 -13.40
C CYS A 133 -18.24 -4.11 -13.18
N THR A 134 -18.41 -3.76 -11.91
CA THR A 134 -18.43 -2.38 -11.42
C THR A 134 -17.25 -2.13 -10.50
N LEU A 135 -16.68 -0.93 -10.54
CA LEU A 135 -15.62 -0.54 -9.62
C LEU A 135 -16.24 -0.29 -8.23
N HIS A 136 -15.89 -1.12 -7.26
CA HIS A 136 -16.32 -0.94 -5.87
C HIS A 136 -15.38 0.01 -5.12
N SER A 137 -14.09 -0.30 -5.09
CA SER A 137 -13.10 0.55 -4.46
C SER A 137 -11.80 0.57 -5.25
N ALA A 138 -11.07 1.69 -5.15
CA ALA A 138 -9.74 1.85 -5.73
C ALA A 138 -8.86 2.70 -4.83
N LEU A 139 -7.60 2.32 -4.69
CA LEU A 139 -6.57 3.04 -3.96
C LEU A 139 -5.38 3.31 -4.87
N GLY A 140 -5.23 4.55 -5.30
CA GLY A 140 -4.05 4.99 -6.03
C GLY A 140 -2.81 5.05 -5.14
N ALA A 141 -1.70 4.53 -5.63
CA ALA A 141 -0.41 4.50 -4.95
C ALA A 141 0.75 4.43 -5.96
N GLY A 142 1.54 3.36 -5.95
CA GLY A 142 2.61 3.09 -6.92
C GLY A 142 4.03 3.23 -6.35
N PRO A 143 5.00 2.88 -7.16
CA PRO A 143 4.85 2.25 -8.48
C PRO A 143 4.32 0.81 -8.37
N GLN A 144 3.81 0.28 -9.48
CA GLN A 144 3.65 -1.16 -9.62
C GLN A 144 5.04 -1.77 -9.73
N LEU A 145 5.31 -2.84 -8.94
CA LEU A 145 6.63 -3.49 -8.89
C LEU A 145 6.66 -4.77 -9.72
N LEU A 146 5.55 -5.53 -9.74
CA LEU A 146 5.37 -6.74 -10.53
C LEU A 146 4.11 -6.63 -11.39
N PRO A 147 4.11 -7.23 -12.62
CA PRO A 147 5.19 -8.01 -13.25
C PRO A 147 6.35 -7.16 -13.77
N LYS A 148 6.21 -5.83 -13.77
CA LYS A 148 7.21 -4.88 -14.27
C LYS A 148 7.21 -3.62 -13.41
N ASP A 149 8.40 -3.13 -13.06
CA ASP A 149 8.57 -1.86 -12.36
C ASP A 149 8.14 -0.68 -13.26
N THR A 150 7.22 0.12 -12.75
CA THR A 150 6.64 1.29 -13.42
C THR A 150 7.15 2.62 -12.84
N SER A 151 8.16 2.61 -11.98
CA SER A 151 8.67 3.80 -11.27
C SER A 151 8.91 4.99 -12.20
N GLN A 152 9.50 4.74 -13.37
CA GLN A 152 9.79 5.81 -14.34
C GLN A 152 8.53 6.27 -15.08
N SER A 153 7.69 5.34 -15.54
CA SER A 153 6.47 5.69 -16.28
C SER A 153 5.41 6.39 -15.42
N GLU A 154 5.47 6.21 -14.09
CA GLU A 154 4.58 6.86 -13.13
C GLU A 154 5.20 8.12 -12.48
N GLY A 155 6.36 8.59 -12.98
CA GLY A 155 7.01 9.82 -12.53
C GLY A 155 7.58 9.75 -11.10
N PHE A 156 7.87 8.56 -10.57
CA PHE A 156 8.58 8.40 -9.29
C PHE A 156 10.08 8.56 -9.46
N THR A 157 10.63 8.03 -10.55
CA THR A 157 12.05 8.15 -10.90
C THR A 157 12.21 8.76 -12.28
N ASP A 158 13.35 9.43 -12.50
CA ASP A 158 13.74 9.92 -13.83
C ASP A 158 15.24 9.79 -14.02
N TYR A 159 15.67 9.63 -15.27
CA TYR A 159 17.05 9.36 -15.63
C TYR A 159 17.47 10.25 -16.80
N VAL A 160 18.66 10.84 -16.69
CA VAL A 160 19.33 11.55 -17.80
C VAL A 160 20.64 10.84 -18.11
N ASN A 161 20.82 10.37 -19.34
CA ASN A 161 22.00 9.61 -19.77
C ASN A 161 22.34 8.42 -18.83
N GLY A 162 21.33 7.71 -18.34
CA GLY A 162 21.48 6.57 -17.42
C GLY A 162 21.75 6.96 -15.96
N THR A 163 21.84 8.26 -15.65
CA THR A 163 22.02 8.73 -14.27
C THR A 163 20.65 9.07 -13.67
N LEU A 164 20.38 8.55 -12.49
CA LEU A 164 19.16 8.87 -11.73
C LEU A 164 19.16 10.35 -11.32
N THR A 165 18.20 11.12 -11.83
CA THR A 165 18.09 12.57 -11.58
C THR A 165 16.89 12.91 -10.69
N ARG A 166 15.90 12.00 -10.61
CA ARG A 166 14.75 12.09 -9.72
C ARG A 166 14.52 10.74 -9.06
N ASP A 167 14.33 10.76 -7.76
CA ASP A 167 13.84 9.63 -6.96
C ASP A 167 12.92 10.16 -5.85
N ALA A 168 11.63 10.20 -6.15
CA ALA A 168 10.64 10.82 -5.26
C ALA A 168 10.36 10.03 -3.98
N ILE A 169 10.71 8.75 -3.95
CA ILE A 169 10.36 7.83 -2.85
C ILE A 169 11.56 7.02 -2.32
N GLY A 170 12.79 7.38 -2.73
CA GLY A 170 13.99 6.67 -2.32
C GLY A 170 13.98 5.21 -2.79
N SER A 171 13.71 4.98 -4.09
CA SER A 171 13.52 3.64 -4.66
C SER A 171 14.73 2.73 -4.46
N GLN A 172 15.95 3.31 -4.52
CA GLN A 172 17.22 2.62 -4.34
C GLN A 172 17.71 2.59 -2.88
N GLN A 173 17.01 3.27 -1.99
CA GLN A 173 17.37 3.32 -0.57
C GLN A 173 16.56 2.30 0.23
N ARG A 174 17.19 1.62 1.18
CA ARG A 174 16.47 0.82 2.16
C ARG A 174 15.60 1.70 3.04
N ASN A 175 14.34 1.35 3.17
CA ASN A 175 13.36 2.11 3.93
C ASN A 175 12.28 1.17 4.47
N ALA A 176 11.49 1.63 5.44
CA ALA A 176 10.23 0.97 5.75
C ALA A 176 9.32 1.05 4.51
N ARG A 177 8.64 -0.05 4.20
CA ARG A 177 7.79 -0.18 3.01
C ARG A 177 6.46 -0.82 3.38
N SER A 178 5.44 -0.49 2.61
CA SER A 178 4.16 -1.20 2.59
C SER A 178 3.81 -1.55 1.15
N ALA A 179 3.21 -2.72 0.95
CA ALA A 179 2.81 -3.17 -0.38
C ALA A 179 1.59 -4.09 -0.31
N ILE A 180 0.85 -4.15 -1.41
CA ILE A 180 -0.18 -5.16 -1.66
C ILE A 180 0.20 -5.97 -2.90
N GLY A 181 0.00 -7.28 -2.84
CA GLY A 181 0.20 -8.20 -3.96
C GLY A 181 -1.03 -9.06 -4.23
N ILE A 182 -1.15 -9.51 -5.47
CA ILE A 182 -2.20 -10.42 -5.95
C ILE A 182 -1.52 -11.66 -6.49
N LYS A 183 -1.92 -12.85 -5.99
CA LYS A 183 -1.49 -14.15 -6.51
C LYS A 183 -2.41 -14.62 -7.65
N GLU A 184 -1.95 -15.65 -8.37
CA GLU A 184 -2.72 -16.26 -9.48
C GLU A 184 -4.08 -16.81 -9.04
N ASP A 185 -4.17 -17.36 -7.84
CA ASP A 185 -5.40 -17.92 -7.25
C ASP A 185 -6.33 -16.87 -6.62
N GLY A 186 -6.01 -15.57 -6.76
CA GLY A 186 -6.77 -14.45 -6.17
C GLY A 186 -6.45 -14.18 -4.70
N THR A 187 -5.57 -14.95 -4.06
CA THR A 187 -5.06 -14.65 -2.72
C THR A 187 -4.36 -13.30 -2.72
N LEU A 188 -4.67 -12.44 -1.74
CA LEU A 188 -3.97 -11.18 -1.56
C LEU A 188 -2.87 -11.31 -0.52
N LEU A 189 -1.81 -10.54 -0.72
CA LEU A 189 -0.69 -10.41 0.21
C LEU A 189 -0.56 -8.94 0.63
N TRP A 190 -0.63 -8.65 1.92
CA TRP A 190 -0.17 -7.39 2.46
C TRP A 190 1.22 -7.58 3.06
N VAL A 191 2.10 -6.66 2.79
CA VAL A 191 3.45 -6.68 3.33
C VAL A 191 3.75 -5.32 3.96
N MET A 192 4.21 -5.33 5.21
CA MET A 192 4.79 -4.19 5.90
C MET A 192 6.21 -4.53 6.34
N VAL A 193 7.17 -3.77 5.85
CA VAL A 193 8.60 -3.89 6.11
C VAL A 193 9.00 -2.84 7.14
N ALA A 194 9.50 -3.25 8.29
CA ALA A 194 9.97 -2.35 9.33
C ALA A 194 11.44 -1.99 9.13
N GLN A 195 11.77 -0.72 9.34
CA GLN A 195 13.14 -0.19 9.41
C GLN A 195 13.47 0.14 10.86
N SER A 196 13.85 -0.90 11.62
CA SER A 196 14.16 -0.75 13.06
C SER A 196 15.53 -0.11 13.34
N ASN A 197 16.39 0.02 12.32
CA ASN A 197 17.69 0.67 12.37
C ASN A 197 18.04 1.28 10.99
N PRO A 198 19.05 2.15 10.87
CA PRO A 198 19.38 2.84 9.61
C PRO A 198 19.70 1.91 8.42
N SER A 199 20.25 0.70 8.67
CA SER A 199 20.54 -0.30 7.63
C SER A 199 19.39 -1.26 7.35
N GLY A 200 18.30 -1.20 8.13
CA GLY A 200 17.11 -2.01 7.94
C GLY A 200 16.19 -1.49 6.84
N GLY A 201 15.12 -2.21 6.59
CA GLY A 201 14.17 -1.91 5.53
C GLY A 201 14.53 -2.56 4.20
N MET A 202 13.83 -2.17 3.14
CA MET A 202 14.04 -2.68 1.77
C MET A 202 14.09 -1.55 0.75
N THR A 203 14.90 -1.73 -0.30
CA THR A 203 14.75 -1.01 -1.58
C THR A 203 13.46 -1.51 -2.27
N LEU A 204 13.00 -0.82 -3.32
CA LEU A 204 11.85 -1.32 -4.09
C LEU A 204 12.19 -2.61 -4.85
N ALA A 205 13.43 -2.79 -5.29
CA ALA A 205 13.87 -4.02 -5.94
C ALA A 205 13.85 -5.22 -4.97
N GLU A 206 14.36 -5.06 -3.74
CA GLU A 206 14.29 -6.09 -2.69
C GLU A 206 12.84 -6.43 -2.30
N LEU A 207 11.95 -5.42 -2.24
CA LEU A 207 10.53 -5.62 -1.99
C LEU A 207 9.86 -6.42 -3.13
N ALA A 208 10.19 -6.09 -4.38
CA ALA A 208 9.70 -6.83 -5.56
C ALA A 208 10.16 -8.29 -5.53
N GLU A 209 11.44 -8.54 -5.22
CA GLU A 209 12.01 -9.88 -5.08
C GLU A 209 11.31 -10.68 -3.96
N PHE A 210 11.13 -10.07 -2.78
CA PHE A 210 10.43 -10.70 -1.67
C PHE A 210 9.00 -11.09 -2.07
N MET A 211 8.27 -10.20 -2.73
CA MET A 211 6.90 -10.47 -3.19
C MET A 211 6.85 -11.54 -4.29
N ALA A 212 7.85 -11.60 -5.17
CA ALA A 212 7.97 -12.65 -6.18
C ALA A 212 8.21 -14.03 -5.54
N ILE A 213 9.06 -14.12 -4.51
CA ILE A 213 9.28 -15.33 -3.71
C ILE A 213 7.96 -15.80 -3.04
N MET A 214 7.08 -14.87 -2.68
CA MET A 214 5.76 -15.16 -2.13
C MET A 214 4.72 -15.53 -3.20
N ASN A 215 5.12 -15.65 -4.49
CA ASN A 215 4.30 -15.96 -5.66
C ASN A 215 3.26 -14.86 -6.00
N ALA A 216 3.51 -13.60 -5.67
CA ALA A 216 2.70 -12.50 -6.17
C ALA A 216 2.92 -12.30 -7.68
N GLN A 217 1.83 -12.18 -8.44
CA GLN A 217 1.84 -11.92 -9.88
C GLN A 217 1.82 -10.41 -10.17
N LYS A 218 1.07 -9.66 -9.36
CA LYS A 218 1.03 -8.20 -9.39
C LYS A 218 1.36 -7.66 -8.01
N VAL A 219 2.11 -6.55 -7.95
CA VAL A 219 2.49 -5.89 -6.70
C VAL A 219 2.42 -4.38 -6.87
N LEU A 220 1.75 -3.72 -5.93
CA LEU A 220 1.69 -2.28 -5.82
C LEU A 220 2.42 -1.84 -4.55
N ASN A 221 3.41 -0.96 -4.69
CA ASN A 221 3.99 -0.27 -3.55
C ASN A 221 3.01 0.79 -3.02
N LEU A 222 2.91 0.88 -1.70
CA LEU A 222 2.10 1.87 -0.98
C LEU A 222 2.99 2.96 -0.37
N ASP A 223 2.40 3.90 0.38
CA ASP A 223 3.20 4.89 1.10
C ASP A 223 4.09 4.20 2.15
N GLY A 224 5.33 4.64 2.21
CA GLY A 224 6.38 4.02 2.98
C GLY A 224 6.91 4.88 4.13
N GLY A 225 8.09 4.51 4.62
CA GLY A 225 8.76 5.25 5.67
C GLY A 225 7.99 5.24 6.99
N SER A 226 7.80 6.42 7.59
CA SER A 226 7.03 6.56 8.83
C SER A 226 5.53 6.30 8.66
N SER A 227 5.01 6.30 7.43
CA SER A 227 3.61 5.97 7.15
C SER A 227 3.34 4.47 7.20
N SER A 228 4.38 3.62 6.98
CA SER A 228 4.22 2.17 7.05
C SER A 228 3.70 1.74 8.41
N SER A 229 2.50 1.20 8.44
CA SER A 229 1.81 0.75 9.65
C SER A 229 0.78 -0.32 9.33
N LEU A 230 0.71 -1.34 10.19
CA LEU A 230 -0.19 -2.47 10.05
C LEU A 230 -0.81 -2.77 11.41
N GLN A 231 -2.14 -2.81 11.49
CA GLN A 231 -2.86 -3.26 12.66
C GLN A 231 -3.61 -4.56 12.36
N ILE A 232 -3.54 -5.49 13.31
CA ILE A 232 -4.21 -6.78 13.29
C ILE A 232 -5.16 -6.83 14.48
N LEU A 233 -6.43 -7.14 14.22
CA LEU A 233 -7.52 -7.12 15.21
C LEU A 233 -8.08 -8.52 15.51
N TRP A 234 -7.69 -9.54 14.74
CA TRP A 234 -8.02 -10.93 15.11
C TRP A 234 -7.05 -11.47 16.14
N SER A 235 -7.57 -12.36 17.01
CA SER A 235 -6.74 -13.09 17.98
C SER A 235 -5.89 -14.15 17.28
N ASP A 236 -4.60 -14.14 17.58
CA ASP A 236 -3.65 -15.17 17.20
C ASP A 236 -2.74 -15.44 18.40
N ASN A 237 -2.70 -16.68 18.88
CA ASN A 237 -1.92 -17.08 20.06
C ASN A 237 -2.16 -16.23 21.33
N ASP A 238 -3.42 -15.90 21.64
CA ASP A 238 -3.84 -15.10 22.80
C ASP A 238 -3.41 -13.61 22.80
N GLU A 239 -2.77 -13.12 21.72
CA GLU A 239 -2.52 -11.69 21.53
C GLU A 239 -3.65 -11.06 20.72
N LEU A 240 -4.31 -10.08 21.32
CA LEU A 240 -5.30 -9.22 20.67
C LEU A 240 -4.64 -7.87 20.32
N ASP A 241 -5.12 -7.23 19.25
CA ASP A 241 -4.79 -5.84 18.88
C ASP A 241 -3.29 -5.55 18.76
N ARG A 242 -2.65 -6.12 17.74
CA ARG A 242 -1.23 -5.89 17.45
C ARG A 242 -1.05 -4.81 16.40
N THR A 243 -0.27 -3.77 16.74
CA THR A 243 0.12 -2.75 15.76
C THR A 243 1.62 -2.78 15.50
N TYR A 244 1.97 -2.80 14.23
CA TYR A 244 3.34 -2.76 13.72
C TYR A 244 3.59 -1.43 13.02
N TYR A 245 4.75 -0.83 13.28
CA TYR A 245 5.15 0.46 12.71
C TYR A 245 6.44 0.33 11.93
N GLY A 246 6.52 1.08 10.82
CA GLY A 246 7.64 1.01 9.93
C GLY A 246 8.92 1.61 10.48
N ARG A 247 8.83 2.61 11.36
CA ARG A 247 10.01 3.32 11.88
C ARG A 247 9.98 3.52 13.38
N LEU A 248 11.18 3.62 13.94
CA LEU A 248 11.43 4.10 15.30
C LEU A 248 12.00 5.53 15.28
N ASP A 249 11.73 6.29 16.32
CA ASP A 249 12.36 7.59 16.55
C ASP A 249 13.80 7.43 17.09
N GLN A 250 14.45 8.57 17.37
CA GLN A 250 15.83 8.59 17.91
C GLN A 250 15.96 7.94 19.29
N ASN A 251 14.86 7.77 20.01
CA ASN A 251 14.80 7.14 21.33
C ASN A 251 14.39 5.66 21.25
N GLY A 252 14.24 5.11 20.04
CA GLY A 252 13.78 3.75 19.80
C GLY A 252 12.27 3.55 20.00
N GLN A 253 11.48 4.63 20.07
CA GLN A 253 10.03 4.56 20.20
C GLN A 253 9.38 4.48 18.81
N LYS A 254 8.27 3.75 18.72
CA LYS A 254 7.49 3.59 17.49
C LYS A 254 6.92 4.92 17.01
N ILE A 255 7.14 5.26 15.74
CA ILE A 255 6.56 6.45 15.12
C ILE A 255 5.15 6.11 14.65
N GLN A 256 4.15 6.59 15.36
CA GLN A 256 2.74 6.49 15.00
C GLN A 256 2.37 7.68 14.11
N ARG A 257 2.47 7.48 12.80
CA ARG A 257 2.17 8.54 11.83
C ARG A 257 0.73 8.46 11.33
N PRO A 258 -0.07 9.52 11.48
CA PRO A 258 -1.38 9.58 10.83
C PRO A 258 -1.24 9.59 9.30
N VAL A 259 -2.13 8.85 8.63
CA VAL A 259 -2.19 8.67 7.18
C VAL A 259 -3.55 9.12 6.63
N LYS A 260 -3.65 9.31 5.31
CA LYS A 260 -4.88 9.81 4.67
C LYS A 260 -5.84 8.69 4.29
N SER A 261 -5.31 7.53 3.93
CA SER A 261 -6.09 6.39 3.45
C SER A 261 -5.50 5.07 3.94
N VAL A 262 -6.32 4.03 3.95
CA VAL A 262 -5.94 2.68 4.39
C VAL A 262 -6.61 1.63 3.53
N LEU A 263 -6.06 0.41 3.57
CA LEU A 263 -6.71 -0.84 3.17
C LEU A 263 -7.29 -1.51 4.42
N LEU A 264 -8.47 -2.11 4.28
CA LEU A 264 -9.22 -2.79 5.34
C LEU A 264 -9.51 -4.23 4.92
N ILE A 265 -9.35 -5.20 5.82
CA ILE A 265 -9.90 -6.55 5.66
C ILE A 265 -11.18 -6.61 6.48
N SER A 266 -12.28 -7.03 5.85
CA SER A 266 -13.57 -7.21 6.52
C SER A 266 -13.95 -8.69 6.60
N GLU A 267 -14.85 -9.03 7.52
CA GLU A 267 -15.45 -10.37 7.52
C GLU A 267 -16.23 -10.59 6.22
N PRO A 268 -16.20 -11.80 5.65
CA PRO A 268 -17.06 -12.15 4.55
C PRO A 268 -18.54 -12.01 4.97
N SER A 269 -19.37 -11.49 4.05
CA SER A 269 -20.82 -11.50 4.26
C SER A 269 -21.33 -12.94 4.31
N GLU A 270 -22.22 -13.23 5.27
CA GLU A 270 -22.88 -14.53 5.39
C GLU A 270 -23.75 -14.85 4.16
#